data_0d2beda2ffa45568dcc1f0714893a757
#
_entry.id   0d2beda2ffa45568dcc1f0714893a757
#
_cell.length_a   1.000
_cell.length_b   1.000
_cell.length_c   1.000
_cell.angle_alpha   90.00
_cell.angle_beta   90.00
_cell.angle_gamma   90.00
#
_symmetry.space_group_name_H-M   'P 1'
#
loop_
_entity.id
_entity.type
_entity.pdbx_description
1 polymer ?
#
loop_
_entity_poly.entity_id
_entity_poly.type
_entity_poly.pdbx_seq_one_letter_code
_entity_poly.pdbx_strand_id
1 'polypeptide(L)'
;PTLKADLRIGALDLNTYLPRQGSGAAPAAPKVAGPQVRGFTQRAGWSDAPFDLAALDLLDAEARIALAGIAYQDLKAGATQLGISLKNRALRATLDDIRLYDGQGRGVVTLDGNAKVPAIAVNLTFDGVSGFNFLRDAAGFEWIDGKAKVQLAAGGQGNTERAIIESMNGKAEVAFADGAIVGYNIPQMIRGVAQGRLSGFNRVPTERTDFSE
;
A
#
# COMPACT_ATOMS: atom_id res chain seq x y z
N PRO A 1 -17.16 -26.45 -14.94
CA PRO A 1 -18.22 -25.42 -14.90
C PRO A 1 -17.61 -24.06 -14.65
N THR A 2 -18.04 -23.02 -15.39
CA THR A 2 -17.57 -21.65 -15.19
C THR A 2 -18.69 -20.82 -14.56
N LEU A 3 -18.41 -20.21 -13.40
CA LEU A 3 -19.29 -19.26 -12.75
C LEU A 3 -19.03 -17.85 -13.30
N LYS A 4 -20.07 -17.11 -13.67
CA LYS A 4 -19.97 -15.70 -14.05
C LYS A 4 -20.78 -14.84 -13.09
N ALA A 5 -20.19 -13.76 -12.60
CA ALA A 5 -20.85 -12.85 -11.67
C ALA A 5 -20.54 -11.38 -12.01
N ASP A 6 -21.56 -10.53 -11.91
CA ASP A 6 -21.42 -9.07 -11.93
C ASP A 6 -21.94 -8.54 -10.59
N LEU A 7 -21.05 -7.97 -9.80
CA LEU A 7 -21.36 -7.52 -8.44
C LEU A 7 -21.23 -6.00 -8.36
N ARG A 8 -22.21 -5.37 -7.72
CA ARG A 8 -22.15 -3.97 -7.32
C ARG A 8 -22.24 -3.88 -5.82
N ILE A 9 -21.18 -3.39 -5.22
CA ILE A 9 -21.03 -3.33 -3.76
C ILE A 9 -20.91 -1.85 -3.39
N GLY A 10 -21.56 -1.43 -2.31
CA GLY A 10 -21.37 -0.11 -1.74
C GLY A 10 -19.93 0.08 -1.21
N ALA A 11 -19.77 0.81 -0.15
CA ALA A 11 -18.48 0.91 0.51
C ALA A 11 -18.13 -0.43 1.20
N LEU A 12 -16.93 -0.94 0.95
CA LEU A 12 -16.39 -2.14 1.56
C LEU A 12 -15.36 -1.77 2.63
N ASP A 13 -15.69 -2.05 3.87
CA ASP A 13 -14.75 -1.92 4.99
C ASP A 13 -14.05 -3.26 5.24
N LEU A 14 -12.81 -3.37 4.76
CA LEU A 14 -11.99 -4.57 4.93
C LEU A 14 -11.58 -4.82 6.39
N ASN A 15 -11.60 -3.79 7.25
CA ASN A 15 -11.27 -3.93 8.66
C ASN A 15 -12.23 -4.87 9.40
N THR A 16 -13.45 -5.01 8.90
CA THR A 16 -14.47 -5.91 9.46
C THR A 16 -14.12 -7.39 9.26
N TYR A 17 -13.37 -7.69 8.20
CA TYR A 17 -13.02 -9.06 7.80
C TYR A 17 -11.60 -9.48 8.21
N LEU A 18 -10.78 -8.51 8.59
CA LEU A 18 -9.42 -8.81 9.07
C LEU A 18 -9.47 -9.24 10.55
N PRO A 19 -8.66 -10.23 10.95
CA PRO A 19 -8.54 -10.56 12.36
C PRO A 19 -8.11 -9.29 13.10
N ARG A 20 -8.88 -8.88 14.10
CA ARG A 20 -8.47 -7.82 15.03
C ARG A 20 -7.13 -8.24 15.58
N GLN A 21 -6.09 -7.51 15.25
CA GLN A 21 -4.77 -7.74 15.84
C GLN A 21 -4.93 -7.58 17.35
N GLY A 22 -4.77 -8.69 18.05
CA GLY A 22 -5.22 -8.89 19.40
C GLY A 22 -4.76 -7.83 20.38
N SER A 23 -5.65 -7.47 21.26
CA SER A 23 -5.38 -7.03 22.61
C SER A 23 -4.73 -8.16 23.45
N GLY A 24 -3.61 -8.69 22.97
CA GLY A 24 -2.67 -9.47 23.77
C GLY A 24 -1.74 -8.51 24.45
N ALA A 25 -1.99 -8.25 25.74
CA ALA A 25 -1.08 -7.50 26.59
C ALA A 25 0.29 -8.22 26.59
N ALA A 26 1.22 -7.72 25.80
CA ALA A 26 2.62 -8.06 25.96
C ALA A 26 3.15 -7.31 27.19
N PRO A 27 4.00 -7.94 28.04
CA PRO A 27 4.57 -7.28 29.20
C PRO A 27 5.39 -6.06 28.78
N ALA A 28 5.18 -4.95 29.46
CA ALA A 28 5.83 -3.68 29.21
C ALA A 28 7.36 -3.80 29.31
N ALA A 29 8.06 -3.68 28.19
CA ALA A 29 9.49 -3.43 28.17
C ALA A 29 9.77 -1.96 28.52
N PRO A 30 10.89 -1.64 29.22
CA PRO A 30 11.16 -0.28 29.70
C PRO A 30 11.34 0.69 28.53
N LYS A 31 10.66 1.84 28.63
CA LYS A 31 10.71 2.92 27.66
C LYS A 31 12.09 3.58 27.64
N VAL A 32 12.83 3.38 26.57
CA VAL A 32 13.95 4.27 26.22
C VAL A 32 13.37 5.35 25.29
N ALA A 33 13.37 6.60 25.78
CA ALA A 33 12.89 7.76 25.05
C ALA A 33 13.91 8.16 23.97
N GLY A 34 13.65 7.74 22.73
CA GLY A 34 14.29 8.25 21.50
C GLY A 34 13.19 8.75 20.58
N PRO A 35 13.49 9.60 19.56
CA PRO A 35 12.50 10.07 18.62
C PRO A 35 11.88 8.88 17.87
N GLN A 36 10.68 8.51 18.27
CA GLN A 36 9.93 7.43 17.63
C GLN A 36 9.41 7.95 16.30
N VAL A 37 10.01 7.49 15.20
CA VAL A 37 9.36 7.51 13.90
C VAL A 37 8.17 6.55 14.02
N ARG A 38 6.96 7.09 14.18
CA ARG A 38 5.72 6.33 14.10
C ARG A 38 5.54 5.90 12.64
N GLY A 39 6.01 4.73 12.28
CA GLY A 39 5.91 4.29 10.89
C GLY A 39 5.92 2.80 10.69
N PHE A 40 6.39 2.05 11.65
CA PHE A 40 6.31 0.60 11.64
C PHE A 40 6.02 0.13 13.05
N THR A 41 4.74 0.07 13.44
CA THR A 41 4.35 -0.83 14.52
C THR A 41 4.92 -2.19 14.15
N GLN A 42 5.61 -2.86 15.09
CA GLN A 42 5.99 -4.26 14.93
C GLN A 42 4.70 -5.04 14.65
N ARG A 43 4.41 -5.22 13.36
CA ARG A 43 3.40 -6.18 12.95
C ARG A 43 3.91 -7.54 13.42
N ALA A 44 3.04 -8.35 13.99
CA ALA A 44 3.28 -9.77 14.10
C ALA A 44 3.86 -10.21 12.76
N GLY A 45 5.03 -10.86 12.78
CA GLY A 45 5.76 -11.20 11.56
C GLY A 45 4.86 -11.94 10.57
N TRP A 46 5.25 -11.96 9.30
CA TRP A 46 4.54 -12.65 8.23
C TRP A 46 4.17 -14.08 8.65
N SER A 47 2.95 -14.51 8.30
CA SER A 47 2.44 -15.83 8.68
C SER A 47 3.23 -16.97 8.04
N ASP A 48 3.54 -18.00 8.83
CA ASP A 48 4.11 -19.25 8.36
C ASP A 48 3.02 -20.31 8.07
N ALA A 49 1.73 -19.96 8.24
CA ALA A 49 0.63 -20.84 7.91
C ALA A 49 0.55 -21.06 6.38
N PRO A 50 0.51 -22.31 5.92
CA PRO A 50 0.34 -22.59 4.50
C PRO A 50 -0.97 -22.03 3.95
N PHE A 51 -0.94 -21.53 2.72
CA PHE A 51 -2.16 -21.13 2.03
C PHE A 51 -3.02 -22.34 1.70
N ASP A 52 -4.32 -22.24 1.97
CA ASP A 52 -5.29 -23.18 1.45
C ASP A 52 -5.73 -22.73 0.04
N LEU A 53 -5.21 -23.39 -0.96
CA LEU A 53 -5.54 -23.13 -2.36
C LEU A 53 -6.57 -24.12 -2.94
N ALA A 54 -7.17 -24.97 -2.07
CA ALA A 54 -8.15 -25.95 -2.52
C ALA A 54 -9.38 -25.31 -3.19
N ALA A 55 -9.73 -24.09 -2.81
CA ALA A 55 -10.80 -23.33 -3.46
C ALA A 55 -10.54 -23.05 -4.96
N LEU A 56 -9.27 -23.00 -5.39
CA LEU A 56 -8.90 -22.78 -6.79
C LEU A 56 -9.18 -24.03 -7.67
N ASP A 57 -9.41 -25.19 -7.05
CA ASP A 57 -9.71 -26.45 -7.74
C ASP A 57 -11.21 -26.66 -8.00
N LEU A 58 -12.08 -25.92 -7.31
CA LEU A 58 -13.51 -26.21 -7.28
C LEU A 58 -14.21 -25.87 -8.61
N LEU A 59 -13.86 -24.73 -9.20
CA LEU A 59 -14.50 -24.26 -10.44
C LEU A 59 -13.71 -23.11 -11.07
N ASP A 60 -13.91 -22.92 -12.35
CA ASP A 60 -13.52 -21.70 -13.02
C ASP A 60 -14.51 -20.57 -12.73
N ALA A 61 -14.04 -19.34 -12.56
CA ALA A 61 -14.89 -18.19 -12.25
C ALA A 61 -14.44 -16.94 -13.00
N GLU A 62 -15.42 -16.15 -13.41
CA GLU A 62 -15.21 -14.80 -13.96
C GLU A 62 -16.14 -13.85 -13.19
N ALA A 63 -15.57 -12.83 -12.56
CA ALA A 63 -16.36 -11.82 -11.84
C ALA A 63 -15.93 -10.41 -12.24
N ARG A 64 -16.92 -9.52 -12.35
CA ARG A 64 -16.71 -8.07 -12.39
C ARG A 64 -17.31 -7.49 -11.14
N ILE A 65 -16.53 -6.66 -10.45
CA ILE A 65 -16.92 -6.08 -9.18
C ILE A 65 -16.74 -4.57 -9.26
N ALA A 66 -17.82 -3.84 -9.06
CA ALA A 66 -17.79 -2.40 -8.91
C ALA A 66 -18.04 -2.05 -7.43
N LEU A 67 -17.11 -1.33 -6.83
CA LEU A 67 -17.18 -0.86 -5.45
C LEU A 67 -17.30 0.65 -5.44
N ALA A 68 -18.14 1.20 -4.56
CA ALA A 68 -18.25 2.65 -4.37
C ALA A 68 -17.10 3.21 -3.53
N GLY A 69 -16.47 2.39 -2.72
CA GLY A 69 -15.31 2.73 -1.91
C GLY A 69 -14.73 1.54 -1.18
N ILE A 70 -13.47 1.65 -0.77
CA ILE A 70 -12.75 0.64 0.01
C ILE A 70 -12.08 1.34 1.18
N ALA A 71 -12.21 0.79 2.38
CA ALA A 71 -11.45 1.19 3.55
C ALA A 71 -10.60 0.03 4.06
N TYR A 72 -9.32 0.30 4.34
CA TYR A 72 -8.37 -0.66 4.91
C TYR A 72 -7.45 0.05 5.90
N GLN A 73 -7.62 -0.22 7.20
CA GLN A 73 -7.01 0.58 8.26
C GLN A 73 -7.39 2.05 8.09
N ASP A 74 -6.44 2.95 7.99
CA ASP A 74 -6.67 4.37 7.77
C ASP A 74 -6.73 4.74 6.27
N LEU A 75 -6.35 3.79 5.38
CA LEU A 75 -6.37 3.98 3.94
C LEU A 75 -7.79 3.96 3.39
N LYS A 76 -8.06 4.89 2.48
CA LYS A 76 -9.37 5.02 1.82
C LYS A 76 -9.19 5.12 0.32
N ALA A 77 -9.86 4.25 -0.40
CA ALA A 77 -10.02 4.34 -1.83
C ALA A 77 -11.47 4.65 -2.18
N GLY A 78 -11.68 5.40 -3.24
CA GLY A 78 -12.98 5.71 -3.80
C GLY A 78 -13.50 4.62 -4.72
N ALA A 79 -14.24 5.03 -5.75
CA ALA A 79 -14.79 4.10 -6.73
C ALA A 79 -13.71 3.20 -7.33
N THR A 80 -14.00 1.91 -7.40
CA THR A 80 -13.05 0.88 -7.84
C THR A 80 -13.75 -0.12 -8.73
N GLN A 81 -13.11 -0.47 -9.84
CA GLN A 81 -13.54 -1.54 -10.73
C GLN A 81 -12.51 -2.65 -10.75
N LEU A 82 -12.95 -3.85 -10.47
CA LEU A 82 -12.11 -5.03 -10.33
C LEU A 82 -12.67 -6.17 -11.19
N GLY A 83 -11.82 -6.74 -12.06
CA GLY A 83 -12.08 -7.97 -12.77
C GLY A 83 -11.36 -9.14 -12.11
N ILE A 84 -12.04 -10.24 -11.89
CA ILE A 84 -11.45 -11.48 -11.37
C ILE A 84 -11.67 -12.58 -12.40
N SER A 85 -10.62 -13.30 -12.72
CA SER A 85 -10.67 -14.49 -13.56
C SER A 85 -9.89 -15.61 -12.87
N LEU A 86 -10.58 -16.70 -12.58
CA LEU A 86 -10.00 -17.94 -12.10
C LEU A 86 -10.20 -19.00 -13.16
N LYS A 87 -9.10 -19.51 -13.72
CA LYS A 87 -9.11 -20.57 -14.73
C LYS A 87 -7.95 -21.53 -14.47
N ASN A 88 -8.26 -22.81 -14.39
CA ASN A 88 -7.25 -23.85 -14.21
C ASN A 88 -6.26 -23.48 -13.09
N ARG A 89 -6.72 -23.18 -11.88
CA ARG A 89 -5.90 -22.76 -10.72
C ARG A 89 -5.10 -21.49 -10.88
N ALA A 90 -5.22 -20.79 -12.00
CA ALA A 90 -4.60 -19.48 -12.23
C ALA A 90 -5.62 -18.38 -11.90
N LEU A 91 -5.36 -17.60 -10.87
CA LEU A 91 -6.16 -16.44 -10.50
C LEU A 91 -5.52 -15.18 -11.08
N ARG A 92 -6.34 -14.38 -11.74
CA ARG A 92 -5.97 -13.05 -12.23
C ARG A 92 -6.98 -12.03 -11.69
N ALA A 93 -6.51 -11.10 -10.91
CA ALA A 93 -7.26 -9.94 -10.47
C ALA A 93 -6.78 -8.71 -11.26
N THR A 94 -7.67 -8.10 -12.02
CA THR A 94 -7.39 -6.89 -12.82
C THR A 94 -8.06 -5.72 -12.14
N LEU A 95 -7.26 -4.75 -11.72
CA LEU A 95 -7.73 -3.47 -11.21
C LEU A 95 -7.85 -2.53 -12.42
N ASP A 96 -9.07 -2.40 -12.95
CA ASP A 96 -9.32 -1.61 -14.17
C ASP A 96 -9.29 -0.12 -13.87
N ASP A 97 -9.83 0.29 -12.72
CA ASP A 97 -9.78 1.66 -12.22
C ASP A 97 -9.92 1.67 -10.69
N ILE A 98 -9.17 2.52 -10.02
CA ILE A 98 -9.33 2.85 -8.61
C ILE A 98 -9.05 4.33 -8.38
N ARG A 99 -9.92 4.98 -7.62
CA ARG A 99 -9.69 6.34 -7.14
C ARG A 99 -8.98 6.28 -5.79
N LEU A 100 -7.80 6.89 -5.71
CA LEU A 100 -6.98 6.87 -4.50
C LEU A 100 -6.39 8.27 -4.24
N TYR A 101 -6.87 8.98 -3.19
CA TYR A 101 -6.37 10.29 -2.77
C TYR A 101 -6.17 11.27 -3.95
N ASP A 102 -7.25 11.59 -4.66
CA ASP A 102 -7.32 12.47 -5.83
C ASP A 102 -6.68 11.90 -7.11
N GLY A 103 -5.90 10.82 -6.99
CA GLY A 103 -5.31 10.10 -8.10
C GLY A 103 -6.14 8.93 -8.58
N GLN A 104 -5.63 8.28 -9.59
CA GLN A 104 -6.20 7.08 -10.16
C GLN A 104 -5.13 5.99 -10.31
N GLY A 105 -5.59 4.73 -10.26
CA GLY A 105 -4.70 3.59 -10.40
C GLY A 105 -5.30 2.48 -11.21
N ARG A 106 -4.43 1.62 -11.70
CA ARG A 106 -4.75 0.39 -12.41
C ARG A 106 -3.68 -0.65 -12.19
N GLY A 107 -4.02 -1.90 -12.43
CA GLY A 107 -3.00 -2.93 -12.34
C GLY A 107 -3.53 -4.34 -12.45
N VAL A 108 -2.65 -5.26 -12.20
CA VAL A 108 -2.94 -6.69 -12.27
C VAL A 108 -2.17 -7.41 -11.18
N VAL A 109 -2.86 -8.30 -10.51
CA VAL A 109 -2.28 -9.29 -9.60
C VAL A 109 -2.59 -10.66 -10.16
N THR A 110 -1.59 -11.53 -10.24
CA THR A 110 -1.77 -12.91 -10.67
C THR A 110 -1.26 -13.86 -9.61
N LEU A 111 -1.96 -14.97 -9.43
CA LEU A 111 -1.53 -16.10 -8.62
C LEU A 111 -1.58 -17.36 -9.48
N ASP A 112 -0.45 -18.01 -9.66
CA ASP A 112 -0.37 -19.31 -10.33
C ASP A 112 -0.31 -20.42 -9.25
N GLY A 113 -1.41 -21.14 -9.14
CA GLY A 113 -1.54 -22.30 -8.25
C GLY A 113 -1.15 -23.64 -8.88
N ASN A 114 -0.72 -23.66 -10.16
CA ASN A 114 -0.31 -24.89 -10.85
C ASN A 114 1.13 -25.27 -10.56
N ALA A 115 1.97 -24.30 -10.24
CA ALA A 115 3.36 -24.58 -9.89
C ALA A 115 3.46 -25.37 -8.59
N LYS A 116 4.55 -26.15 -8.42
CA LYS A 116 4.83 -26.86 -7.17
C LYS A 116 4.86 -25.91 -5.95
N VAL A 117 5.31 -24.70 -6.19
CA VAL A 117 5.29 -23.60 -5.24
C VAL A 117 4.47 -22.47 -5.87
N PRO A 118 3.37 -22.03 -5.28
CA PRO A 118 2.56 -20.96 -5.81
C PRO A 118 3.36 -19.70 -6.07
N ALA A 119 3.10 -19.06 -7.20
CA ALA A 119 3.78 -17.84 -7.60
C ALA A 119 2.79 -16.67 -7.71
N ILE A 120 3.17 -15.53 -7.17
CA ILE A 120 2.41 -14.28 -7.26
C ILE A 120 3.19 -13.25 -8.08
N ALA A 121 2.50 -12.50 -8.91
CA ALA A 121 3.06 -11.32 -9.56
C ALA A 121 2.10 -10.14 -9.45
N VAL A 122 2.65 -8.97 -9.25
CA VAL A 122 1.93 -7.71 -9.04
C VAL A 122 2.49 -6.66 -9.99
N ASN A 123 1.62 -6.02 -10.76
CA ASN A 123 1.95 -4.86 -11.58
C ASN A 123 0.90 -3.78 -11.31
N LEU A 124 1.32 -2.68 -10.70
CA LEU A 124 0.45 -1.58 -10.33
C LEU A 124 1.02 -0.25 -10.84
N THR A 125 0.14 0.61 -11.29
CA THR A 125 0.49 1.99 -11.67
C THR A 125 -0.54 2.92 -11.06
N PHE A 126 -0.07 3.95 -10.39
CA PHE A 126 -0.90 5.04 -9.86
C PHE A 126 -0.39 6.36 -10.42
N ASP A 127 -1.30 7.29 -10.67
CA ASP A 127 -0.99 8.62 -11.20
C ASP A 127 -1.79 9.68 -10.45
N GLY A 128 -1.14 10.79 -10.12
CA GLY A 128 -1.75 11.95 -9.49
C GLY A 128 -2.21 11.75 -8.03
N VAL A 129 -1.72 10.70 -7.35
CA VAL A 129 -2.08 10.42 -5.95
C VAL A 129 -1.52 11.53 -5.05
N SER A 130 -2.37 12.12 -4.19
CA SER A 130 -1.91 13.06 -3.15
C SER A 130 -0.94 12.37 -2.20
N GLY A 131 0.36 12.70 -2.34
CA GLY A 131 1.42 12.09 -1.55
C GLY A 131 1.25 12.33 -0.06
N PHE A 132 0.89 13.55 0.33
CA PHE A 132 0.66 13.90 1.73
C PHE A 132 -0.42 13.05 2.39
N ASN A 133 -1.62 13.00 1.77
CA ASN A 133 -2.75 12.26 2.33
C ASN A 133 -2.48 10.74 2.36
N PHE A 134 -1.92 10.21 1.29
CA PHE A 134 -1.61 8.79 1.22
C PHE A 134 -0.55 8.38 2.26
N LEU A 135 0.56 9.11 2.35
CA LEU A 135 1.65 8.80 3.28
C LEU A 135 1.24 8.98 4.75
N ARG A 136 0.40 10.00 5.02
CA ARG A 136 -0.17 10.18 6.35
C ARG A 136 -1.01 8.97 6.77
N ASP A 137 -1.93 8.54 5.92
CA ASP A 137 -2.87 7.46 6.24
C ASP A 137 -2.20 6.07 6.18
N ALA A 138 -1.21 5.90 5.29
CA ALA A 138 -0.49 4.64 5.15
C ALA A 138 0.56 4.41 6.25
N ALA A 139 1.25 5.47 6.68
CA ALA A 139 2.46 5.36 7.50
C ALA A 139 2.57 6.42 8.60
N GLY A 140 1.61 7.32 8.75
CA GLY A 140 1.70 8.46 9.66
C GLY A 140 2.80 9.46 9.25
N PHE A 141 3.12 9.53 7.97
CA PHE A 141 4.21 10.32 7.43
C PHE A 141 3.67 11.61 6.80
N GLU A 142 3.94 12.75 7.40
CA GLU A 142 3.34 14.04 7.07
C GLU A 142 4.37 15.07 6.53
N TRP A 143 5.42 14.64 5.85
CA TRP A 143 6.51 15.54 5.45
C TRP A 143 6.63 15.76 3.96
N ILE A 144 6.02 14.90 3.15
CA ILE A 144 6.10 14.97 1.69
C ILE A 144 4.71 15.29 1.16
N ASP A 145 4.61 16.36 0.44
CA ASP A 145 3.45 16.75 -0.35
C ASP A 145 3.78 16.66 -1.84
N GLY A 146 2.76 16.72 -2.67
CA GLY A 146 2.87 16.65 -4.12
C GLY A 146 2.00 15.55 -4.71
N LYS A 147 1.95 15.53 -6.04
CA LYS A 147 1.23 14.48 -6.79
C LYS A 147 2.19 13.34 -7.11
N ALA A 148 1.94 12.19 -6.55
CA ALA A 148 2.76 11.01 -6.75
C ALA A 148 2.33 10.22 -7.99
N LYS A 149 3.33 9.80 -8.77
CA LYS A 149 3.22 8.73 -9.76
C LYS A 149 4.00 7.54 -9.25
N VAL A 150 3.33 6.39 -9.17
CA VAL A 150 3.90 5.17 -8.62
C VAL A 150 3.81 4.06 -9.65
N GLN A 151 4.91 3.37 -9.89
CA GLN A 151 4.95 2.14 -10.68
C GLN A 151 5.56 1.04 -9.82
N LEU A 152 4.88 -0.09 -9.74
CA LEU A 152 5.33 -1.26 -9.00
C LEU A 152 5.21 -2.50 -9.88
N ALA A 153 6.30 -3.21 -10.05
CA ALA A 153 6.33 -4.53 -10.67
C ALA A 153 7.13 -5.46 -9.76
N ALA A 154 6.47 -6.42 -9.15
CA ALA A 154 7.11 -7.35 -8.22
C ALA A 154 6.53 -8.75 -8.38
N GLY A 155 7.31 -9.76 -8.01
CA GLY A 155 6.88 -11.15 -7.98
C GLY A 155 7.59 -11.92 -6.90
N GLY A 156 6.94 -12.97 -6.41
CA GLY A 156 7.46 -13.87 -5.41
C GLY A 156 6.81 -15.24 -5.52
N GLN A 157 7.35 -16.21 -4.80
CA GLN A 157 6.82 -17.57 -4.75
C GLN A 157 6.91 -18.14 -3.35
N GLY A 158 5.93 -18.91 -2.92
CA GLY A 158 5.92 -19.50 -1.61
C GLY A 158 4.59 -20.14 -1.26
N ASN A 159 4.62 -21.09 -0.32
CA ASN A 159 3.43 -21.72 0.23
C ASN A 159 2.87 -20.98 1.44
N THR A 160 3.58 -19.97 1.93
CA THR A 160 3.21 -19.15 3.10
C THR A 160 3.42 -17.67 2.77
N GLU A 161 2.79 -16.80 3.53
CA GLU A 161 2.98 -15.35 3.39
C GLU A 161 4.45 -14.96 3.54
N ARG A 162 5.13 -15.51 4.56
CA ARG A 162 6.57 -15.29 4.78
C ARG A 162 7.40 -15.70 3.57
N ALA A 163 7.20 -16.90 3.04
CA ALA A 163 7.97 -17.41 1.91
C ALA A 163 7.79 -16.54 0.65
N ILE A 164 6.57 -16.05 0.39
CA ILE A 164 6.31 -15.11 -0.71
C ILE A 164 7.11 -13.81 -0.50
N ILE A 165 7.05 -13.24 0.71
CA ILE A 165 7.75 -11.97 0.99
C ILE A 165 9.27 -12.15 0.92
N GLU A 166 9.82 -13.22 1.46
CA GLU A 166 11.25 -13.51 1.42
C GLU A 166 11.78 -13.77 0.00
N SER A 167 10.96 -14.34 -0.88
CA SER A 167 11.30 -14.58 -2.29
C SER A 167 11.01 -13.38 -3.19
N MET A 168 10.32 -12.35 -2.67
CA MET A 168 9.83 -11.23 -3.49
C MET A 168 10.99 -10.42 -4.05
N ASN A 169 10.92 -10.18 -5.35
CA ASN A 169 11.81 -9.26 -6.03
C ASN A 169 11.03 -8.42 -7.03
N GLY A 170 11.59 -7.28 -7.44
CA GLY A 170 10.88 -6.40 -8.36
C GLY A 170 11.50 -5.01 -8.43
N LYS A 171 10.74 -4.12 -9.04
CA LYS A 171 11.08 -2.70 -9.19
C LYS A 171 9.93 -1.86 -8.70
N ALA A 172 10.25 -0.81 -7.94
CA ALA A 172 9.31 0.24 -7.56
C ALA A 172 9.91 1.59 -7.97
N GLU A 173 9.12 2.41 -8.61
CA GLU A 173 9.47 3.77 -8.99
C GLU A 173 8.41 4.72 -8.43
N VAL A 174 8.85 5.78 -7.77
CA VAL A 174 7.98 6.82 -7.24
C VAL A 174 8.53 8.17 -7.68
N ALA A 175 7.73 8.94 -8.41
CA ALA A 175 8.03 10.29 -8.81
C ALA A 175 6.99 11.25 -8.22
N PHE A 176 7.41 12.41 -7.76
CA PHE A 176 6.51 13.46 -7.28
C PHE A 176 6.56 14.65 -8.24
N ALA A 177 5.39 15.11 -8.68
CA ALA A 177 5.22 16.39 -9.34
C ALA A 177 4.69 17.41 -8.33
N ASP A 178 5.10 18.66 -8.48
CA ASP A 178 4.75 19.77 -7.59
C ASP A 178 5.06 19.44 -6.12
N GLY A 179 6.21 18.80 -5.91
CA GLY A 179 6.61 18.27 -4.61
C GLY A 179 7.04 19.35 -3.64
N ALA A 180 6.77 19.10 -2.34
CA ALA A 180 7.24 19.95 -1.26
C ALA A 180 7.59 19.13 -0.01
N ILE A 181 8.58 19.64 0.75
CA ILE A 181 8.78 19.21 2.13
C ILE A 181 7.98 20.13 3.04
N VAL A 182 7.07 19.55 3.80
CA VAL A 182 6.18 20.24 4.74
C VAL A 182 6.80 20.24 6.13
N GLY A 183 6.77 21.39 6.77
CA GLY A 183 7.26 21.56 8.16
C GLY A 183 8.72 22.01 8.25
N TYR A 184 9.40 22.23 7.11
CA TYR A 184 10.79 22.68 7.09
C TYR A 184 11.02 23.74 6.03
N ASN A 185 11.80 24.79 6.39
CA ASN A 185 12.28 25.79 5.46
C ASN A 185 13.75 25.50 5.13
N ILE A 186 13.96 24.62 4.14
CA ILE A 186 15.32 24.20 3.74
C ILE A 186 16.21 25.38 3.34
N PRO A 187 15.76 26.38 2.55
CA PRO A 187 16.56 27.56 2.24
C PRO A 187 17.00 28.34 3.47
N GLN A 188 16.16 28.44 4.50
CA GLN A 188 16.51 29.10 5.75
C GLN A 188 17.51 28.27 6.58
N MET A 189 17.35 26.95 6.60
CA MET A 189 18.30 26.05 7.25
C MET A 189 19.70 26.19 6.64
N ILE A 190 19.79 26.16 5.30
CA ILE A 190 21.07 26.30 4.59
C ILE A 190 21.72 27.67 4.89
N ARG A 191 20.94 28.76 4.85
CA ARG A 191 21.46 30.10 5.21
C ARG A 191 21.91 30.19 6.67
N GLY A 192 21.17 29.53 7.57
CA GLY A 192 21.56 29.44 8.98
C GLY A 192 22.90 28.77 9.16
N VAL A 193 23.10 27.60 8.56
CA VAL A 193 24.38 26.85 8.61
C VAL A 193 25.53 27.67 8.02
N ALA A 194 25.32 28.35 6.88
CA ALA A 194 26.33 29.20 6.26
C ALA A 194 26.74 30.39 7.17
N GLN A 195 25.90 30.80 8.10
CA GLN A 195 26.15 31.83 9.11
C GLN A 195 26.63 31.28 10.45
N GLY A 196 26.91 29.97 10.54
CA GLY A 196 27.30 29.30 11.79
C GLY A 196 26.16 29.16 12.80
N ARG A 197 24.90 29.24 12.37
CA ARG A 197 23.71 29.12 13.23
C ARG A 197 23.00 27.80 12.92
N LEU A 198 22.71 26.99 13.93
CA LEU A 198 21.87 25.81 13.85
C LEU A 198 20.40 26.19 14.11
N SER A 199 19.85 27.13 13.33
CA SER A 199 18.46 27.57 13.42
C SER A 199 17.64 27.04 12.25
N GLY A 200 16.34 26.79 12.47
CA GLY A 200 15.43 26.30 11.42
C GLY A 200 15.31 24.79 11.32
N PHE A 201 15.97 24.03 12.20
CA PHE A 201 15.86 22.56 12.26
C PHE A 201 14.63 22.06 13.02
N ASN A 202 13.87 22.96 13.64
CA ASN A 202 12.61 22.60 14.28
C ASN A 202 11.49 22.54 13.24
N ARG A 203 10.67 21.51 13.31
CA ARG A 203 9.50 21.38 12.46
C ARG A 203 8.49 22.48 12.81
N VAL A 204 8.13 23.28 11.82
CA VAL A 204 7.07 24.29 11.92
C VAL A 204 5.99 23.93 10.90
N PRO A 205 4.79 23.47 11.30
CA PRO A 205 3.78 22.93 10.40
C PRO A 205 3.34 23.84 9.25
N THR A 206 3.54 25.15 9.41
CA THR A 206 3.24 26.17 8.38
C THR A 206 4.37 26.42 7.40
N GLU A 207 5.57 25.90 7.65
CA GLU A 207 6.71 26.02 6.76
C GLU A 207 6.59 24.99 5.62
N ARG A 208 7.03 25.40 4.44
CA ARG A 208 7.01 24.59 3.24
C ARG A 208 8.22 24.90 2.39
N THR A 209 8.86 23.88 1.84
CA THR A 209 9.89 24.03 0.81
C THR A 209 9.43 23.30 -0.44
N ASP A 210 9.09 24.06 -1.48
CA ASP A 210 8.69 23.53 -2.77
C ASP A 210 9.93 23.09 -3.58
N PHE A 211 9.79 21.98 -4.30
CA PHE A 211 10.77 21.49 -5.27
C PHE A 211 10.31 21.83 -6.70
N SER A 212 9.84 23.04 -6.92
CA SER A 212 9.67 23.51 -8.28
C SER A 212 11.03 23.84 -8.87
N GLU A 213 11.33 23.27 -10.02
CA GLU A 213 12.49 23.63 -10.82
C GLU A 213 12.51 25.10 -11.20
#